data_488c28cf510ec2a4bb1d675f8694365d
#
_entry.id   488c28cf510ec2a4bb1d675f8694365d
#
_cell.length_a   1.000
_cell.length_b   1.000
_cell.length_c   1.000
_cell.angle_alpha   90.00
_cell.angle_beta   90.00
_cell.angle_gamma   90.00
#
_symmetry.space_group_name_H-M   'P 1'
#
loop_
_entity.id
_entity.type
_entity.pdbx_description
1 polymer ?
#
loop_
_entity_poly.entity_id
_entity_poly.type
_entity_poly.pdbx_seq_one_letter_code
_entity_poly.pdbx_strand_id
1 'polypeptide(L)'
;MKLLLENWRKFLNEEQQYQIYCDMDGVLVDFVVGAVDYITRELQEGRAEELKAEIGRDYITAEDIQMGGANTSKPVRNFMYEFLDNHAEFWENLPWMPGGKELWDYIAPYNPYILTAPMGYGSEIGKQAWIDENLNPPPPEKIYMSHEKYEWAGPNNILIDDFTKNTIPWEEKNGIAILHTDANKTIQKLQDLGF
;
A
#
# COMPACT_ATOMS: atom_id res chain seq x y z
N MET A 1 -21.93 2.18 33.03
CA MET A 1 -21.19 0.97 32.64
C MET A 1 -20.44 1.17 31.29
N LYS A 2 -21.09 1.61 30.23
CA LYS A 2 -20.46 1.86 28.91
C LYS A 2 -19.28 2.87 28.98
N LEU A 3 -19.48 4.01 29.63
CA LEU A 3 -18.46 5.05 29.83
C LEU A 3 -17.24 4.58 30.65
N LEU A 4 -17.44 3.70 31.62
CA LEU A 4 -16.39 3.09 32.44
C LEU A 4 -15.55 2.10 31.60
N LEU A 5 -16.19 1.33 30.73
CA LEU A 5 -15.52 0.41 29.80
C LEU A 5 -14.73 1.17 28.71
N GLU A 6 -15.27 2.29 28.20
CA GLU A 6 -14.57 3.16 27.26
C GLU A 6 -13.35 3.84 27.90
N ASN A 7 -13.47 4.32 29.14
CA ASN A 7 -12.34 4.88 29.89
C ASN A 7 -11.30 3.81 30.28
N TRP A 8 -11.72 2.58 30.59
CA TRP A 8 -10.81 1.46 30.85
C TRP A 8 -10.06 1.04 29.58
N ARG A 9 -10.74 0.97 28.43
CA ARG A 9 -10.10 0.71 27.13
C ARG A 9 -9.09 1.79 26.78
N LYS A 10 -9.45 3.06 27.00
CA LYS A 10 -8.55 4.19 26.79
C LYS A 10 -7.33 4.14 27.71
N PHE A 11 -7.51 3.78 28.98
CA PHE A 11 -6.44 3.60 29.96
C PHE A 11 -5.52 2.42 29.63
N LEU A 12 -6.08 1.29 29.17
CA LEU A 12 -5.29 0.13 28.74
C LEU A 12 -4.53 0.41 27.44
N ASN A 13 -5.08 1.21 26.53
CA ASN A 13 -4.38 1.67 25.33
C ASN A 13 -3.27 2.70 25.65
N GLU A 14 -3.38 3.47 26.72
CA GLU A 14 -2.30 4.34 27.19
C GLU A 14 -1.10 3.56 27.75
N GLU A 15 -1.30 2.32 28.26
CA GLU A 15 -0.21 1.43 28.71
C GLU A 15 0.38 0.56 27.58
N GLN A 16 -0.40 0.23 26.52
CA GLN A 16 0.09 -0.43 25.30
C GLN A 16 -0.08 0.51 24.11
N GLN A 17 0.85 1.41 23.96
CA GLN A 17 0.82 2.35 22.84
C GLN A 17 1.19 1.62 21.54
N TYR A 18 0.18 1.06 20.88
CA TYR A 18 0.36 0.48 19.54
C TYR A 18 0.66 1.55 18.52
N GLN A 19 1.59 1.25 17.62
CA GLN A 19 1.89 2.08 16.46
C GLN A 19 1.51 1.33 15.18
N ILE A 20 0.61 1.91 14.39
CA ILE A 20 0.19 1.36 13.10
C ILE A 20 1.15 1.84 12.01
N TYR A 21 1.57 0.92 11.16
CA TYR A 21 2.26 1.13 9.90
C TYR A 21 1.39 0.58 8.78
N CYS A 22 1.00 1.41 7.84
CA CYS A 22 0.09 1.06 6.76
C CYS A 22 0.85 1.13 5.42
N ASP A 23 0.80 0.05 4.64
CA ASP A 23 1.27 0.07 3.26
C ASP A 23 0.34 0.87 2.36
N MET A 24 0.80 1.21 1.17
CA MET A 24 0.02 1.89 0.15
C MET A 24 -0.50 0.91 -0.90
N ASP A 25 0.41 0.27 -1.66
CA ASP A 25 0.06 -0.57 -2.80
C ASP A 25 -0.70 -1.82 -2.34
N GLY A 26 -1.88 -2.08 -2.90
CA GLY A 26 -2.73 -3.20 -2.50
C GLY A 26 -3.46 -3.02 -1.16
N VAL A 27 -3.26 -1.90 -0.45
CA VAL A 27 -3.94 -1.56 0.81
C VAL A 27 -4.77 -0.29 0.68
N LEU A 28 -4.15 0.83 0.35
CA LEU A 28 -4.81 2.12 0.15
C LEU A 28 -5.01 2.42 -1.33
N VAL A 29 -4.06 2.07 -2.20
CA VAL A 29 -4.09 2.33 -3.64
C VAL A 29 -4.11 1.02 -4.44
N ASP A 30 -4.89 1.03 -5.53
CA ASP A 30 -4.97 -0.09 -6.47
C ASP A 30 -3.92 0.08 -7.57
N PHE A 31 -2.69 -0.34 -7.24
CA PHE A 31 -1.58 -0.32 -8.19
C PHE A 31 -1.89 -1.11 -9.48
N VAL A 32 -2.58 -2.25 -9.36
CA VAL A 32 -2.86 -3.12 -10.50
C VAL A 32 -3.79 -2.42 -11.48
N VAL A 33 -4.90 -1.86 -11.00
CA VAL A 33 -5.84 -1.10 -11.85
C VAL A 33 -5.15 0.11 -12.46
N GLY A 34 -4.43 0.89 -11.66
CA GLY A 34 -3.70 2.06 -12.15
C GLY A 34 -2.68 1.71 -13.24
N ALA A 35 -1.92 0.62 -13.06
CA ALA A 35 -0.92 0.20 -14.04
C ALA A 35 -1.56 -0.36 -15.33
N VAL A 36 -2.66 -1.12 -15.23
CA VAL A 36 -3.41 -1.58 -16.41
C VAL A 36 -3.90 -0.39 -17.23
N ASP A 37 -4.54 0.57 -16.60
CA ASP A 37 -5.10 1.74 -17.27
C ASP A 37 -4.00 2.61 -17.90
N TYR A 38 -2.94 2.86 -17.15
CA TYR A 38 -1.84 3.70 -17.61
C TYR A 38 -1.10 3.06 -18.80
N ILE A 39 -0.64 1.81 -18.67
CA ILE A 39 0.12 1.12 -19.73
C ILE A 39 -0.75 0.88 -20.96
N THR A 40 -2.03 0.54 -20.78
CA THR A 40 -2.96 0.38 -21.91
C THR A 40 -3.10 1.70 -22.69
N ARG A 41 -3.21 2.83 -22.01
CA ARG A 41 -3.24 4.15 -22.63
C ARG A 41 -1.96 4.45 -23.41
N GLU A 42 -0.78 4.16 -22.83
CA GLU A 42 0.51 4.34 -23.51
C GLU A 42 0.62 3.50 -24.80
N LEU A 43 0.13 2.26 -24.77
CA LEU A 43 0.08 1.37 -25.93
C LEU A 43 -0.85 1.90 -27.04
N GLN A 44 -2.03 2.38 -26.66
CA GLN A 44 -3.03 2.90 -27.62
C GLN A 44 -2.64 4.22 -28.24
N GLU A 45 -1.94 5.06 -27.50
CA GLU A 45 -1.46 6.37 -27.97
C GLU A 45 -0.09 6.31 -28.68
N GLY A 46 0.47 5.11 -28.84
CA GLY A 46 1.73 4.90 -29.58
C GLY A 46 2.98 5.35 -28.83
N ARG A 47 2.92 5.47 -27.49
CA ARG A 47 4.08 5.82 -26.65
C ARG A 47 4.82 4.61 -26.09
N ALA A 48 4.34 3.39 -26.35
CA ALA A 48 4.93 2.13 -25.94
C ALA A 48 5.04 1.13 -27.10
N GLU A 49 5.54 1.58 -28.25
CA GLU A 49 5.59 0.77 -29.49
C GLU A 49 6.48 -0.47 -29.36
N GLU A 50 7.59 -0.41 -28.60
CA GLU A 50 8.44 -1.57 -28.34
C GLU A 50 7.69 -2.63 -27.53
N LEU A 51 7.01 -2.23 -26.47
CA LEU A 51 6.17 -3.14 -25.70
C LEU A 51 5.05 -3.73 -26.55
N LYS A 52 4.38 -2.90 -27.38
CA LYS A 52 3.33 -3.33 -28.29
C LYS A 52 3.82 -4.40 -29.28
N ALA A 53 5.03 -4.21 -29.83
CA ALA A 53 5.64 -5.17 -30.72
C ALA A 53 5.96 -6.51 -30.03
N GLU A 54 6.39 -6.48 -28.75
CA GLU A 54 6.72 -7.68 -27.98
C GLU A 54 5.48 -8.48 -27.56
N ILE A 55 4.41 -7.79 -27.12
CA ILE A 55 3.19 -8.46 -26.61
C ILE A 55 2.13 -8.70 -27.71
N GLY A 56 2.25 -8.08 -28.87
CA GLY A 56 1.37 -8.25 -30.04
C GLY A 56 -0.05 -7.71 -29.87
N ARG A 57 -0.26 -6.78 -28.91
CA ARG A 57 -1.58 -6.16 -28.62
C ARG A 57 -1.38 -4.74 -28.07
N ASP A 58 -2.45 -3.94 -28.05
CA ASP A 58 -2.45 -2.55 -27.59
C ASP A 58 -3.15 -2.36 -26.23
N TYR A 59 -3.19 -3.41 -25.43
CA TYR A 59 -3.71 -3.41 -24.06
C TYR A 59 -2.98 -4.44 -23.22
N ILE A 60 -3.05 -4.27 -21.90
CA ILE A 60 -2.65 -5.27 -20.92
C ILE A 60 -3.81 -5.57 -19.94
N THR A 61 -3.66 -6.60 -19.14
CA THR A 61 -4.64 -7.04 -18.14
C THR A 61 -3.97 -7.16 -16.77
N ALA A 62 -4.78 -7.32 -15.73
CA ALA A 62 -4.27 -7.56 -14.39
C ALA A 62 -3.35 -8.80 -14.30
N GLU A 63 -3.59 -9.83 -15.13
CA GLU A 63 -2.76 -11.04 -15.18
C GLU A 63 -1.33 -10.76 -15.66
N ASP A 64 -1.14 -9.73 -16.50
CA ASP A 64 0.19 -9.31 -16.97
C ASP A 64 1.03 -8.62 -15.90
N ILE A 65 0.38 -8.11 -14.84
CA ILE A 65 1.02 -7.28 -13.80
C ILE A 65 1.28 -8.04 -12.51
N GLN A 66 0.65 -9.20 -12.28
CA GLN A 66 0.73 -9.92 -10.99
C GLN A 66 2.16 -10.00 -10.44
N MET A 67 2.45 -9.09 -9.51
CA MET A 67 3.76 -8.97 -8.86
C MET A 67 4.04 -10.25 -8.05
N GLY A 68 5.12 -10.94 -8.40
CA GLY A 68 5.52 -12.20 -7.74
C GLY A 68 4.85 -13.46 -8.27
N GLY A 69 3.94 -13.38 -9.25
CA GLY A 69 3.36 -14.53 -9.94
C GLY A 69 4.29 -15.08 -11.03
N ALA A 70 4.26 -16.41 -11.22
CA ALA A 70 4.97 -17.09 -12.31
C ALA A 70 4.49 -16.63 -13.72
N ASN A 71 3.40 -15.89 -13.78
CA ASN A 71 2.69 -15.52 -15.00
C ASN A 71 2.85 -14.05 -15.41
N THR A 72 3.61 -13.23 -14.66
CA THR A 72 3.86 -11.85 -15.09
C THR A 72 4.60 -11.85 -16.42
N SER A 73 4.02 -11.22 -17.43
CA SER A 73 4.66 -11.07 -18.74
C SER A 73 6.00 -10.34 -18.58
N LYS A 74 7.10 -10.99 -18.97
CA LYS A 74 8.44 -10.39 -18.86
C LYS A 74 8.54 -9.03 -19.56
N PRO A 75 8.01 -8.83 -20.77
CA PRO A 75 7.98 -7.52 -21.43
C PRO A 75 7.25 -6.45 -20.61
N VAL A 76 6.06 -6.76 -20.11
CA VAL A 76 5.28 -5.81 -19.28
C VAL A 76 6.04 -5.45 -18.02
N ARG A 77 6.62 -6.44 -17.33
CA ARG A 77 7.41 -6.20 -16.13
C ARG A 77 8.64 -5.30 -16.40
N ASN A 78 9.37 -5.56 -17.47
CA ASN A 78 10.51 -4.73 -17.85
C ASN A 78 10.07 -3.28 -18.13
N PHE A 79 8.98 -3.11 -18.89
CA PHE A 79 8.41 -1.81 -19.16
C PHE A 79 8.01 -1.07 -17.87
N MET A 80 7.38 -1.78 -16.92
CA MET A 80 7.03 -1.19 -15.62
C MET A 80 8.26 -0.66 -14.89
N TYR A 81 9.33 -1.44 -14.77
CA TYR A 81 10.54 -1.03 -14.07
C TYR A 81 11.29 0.11 -14.78
N GLU A 82 11.34 0.10 -16.10
CA GLU A 82 12.07 1.11 -16.89
C GLU A 82 11.28 2.41 -17.02
N PHE A 83 9.96 2.30 -17.14
CA PHE A 83 9.09 3.43 -17.44
C PHE A 83 8.46 4.03 -16.18
N LEU A 84 7.77 3.22 -15.35
CA LEU A 84 7.03 3.74 -14.21
C LEU A 84 7.95 4.30 -13.11
N ASP A 85 9.18 3.77 -13.01
CA ASP A 85 10.19 4.26 -12.08
C ASP A 85 10.42 5.78 -12.17
N ASN A 86 10.38 6.32 -13.39
CA ASN A 86 10.66 7.73 -13.66
C ASN A 86 9.41 8.61 -13.84
N HIS A 87 8.20 8.06 -13.73
CA HIS A 87 6.95 8.76 -13.98
C HIS A 87 6.17 9.04 -12.69
N ALA A 88 6.50 10.13 -11.99
CA ALA A 88 5.82 10.53 -10.76
C ALA A 88 4.31 10.67 -10.95
N GLU A 89 3.87 11.21 -12.10
CA GLU A 89 2.46 11.40 -12.45
C GLU A 89 1.65 10.09 -12.40
N PHE A 90 2.26 8.95 -12.74
CA PHE A 90 1.60 7.65 -12.60
C PHE A 90 1.23 7.36 -11.15
N TRP A 91 2.20 7.53 -10.24
CA TRP A 91 2.04 7.24 -8.81
C TRP A 91 1.10 8.22 -8.11
N GLU A 92 1.15 9.49 -8.50
CA GLU A 92 0.28 10.56 -8.00
C GLU A 92 -1.20 10.32 -8.33
N ASN A 93 -1.49 9.68 -9.46
CA ASN A 93 -2.85 9.45 -9.95
C ASN A 93 -3.38 8.02 -9.73
N LEU A 94 -2.76 7.23 -8.86
CA LEU A 94 -3.25 5.89 -8.55
C LEU A 94 -4.65 5.94 -7.94
N PRO A 95 -5.56 5.06 -8.38
CA PRO A 95 -6.90 4.99 -7.80
C PRO A 95 -6.85 4.40 -6.38
N TRP A 96 -7.83 4.78 -5.57
CA TRP A 96 -8.05 4.13 -4.28
C TRP A 96 -8.30 2.63 -4.46
N MET A 97 -7.72 1.83 -3.55
CA MET A 97 -8.14 0.43 -3.38
C MET A 97 -9.60 0.38 -2.92
N PRO A 98 -10.41 -0.58 -3.40
CA PRO A 98 -11.76 -0.76 -2.87
C PRO A 98 -11.73 -0.92 -1.34
N GLY A 99 -12.38 0.00 -0.63
CA GLY A 99 -12.35 0.09 0.83
C GLY A 99 -11.10 0.75 1.43
N GLY A 100 -10.13 1.17 0.62
CA GLY A 100 -8.90 1.81 1.11
C GLY A 100 -9.16 3.12 1.85
N LYS A 101 -10.11 3.92 1.33
CA LYS A 101 -10.50 5.16 2.00
C LYS A 101 -11.19 4.89 3.36
N GLU A 102 -12.08 3.92 3.42
CA GLU A 102 -12.76 3.51 4.65
C GLU A 102 -11.76 2.99 5.70
N LEU A 103 -10.74 2.25 5.24
CA LEU A 103 -9.65 1.80 6.11
C LEU A 103 -8.85 2.99 6.64
N TRP A 104 -8.48 3.94 5.77
CA TRP A 104 -7.77 5.14 6.19
C TRP A 104 -8.59 5.96 7.21
N ASP A 105 -9.86 6.24 6.92
CA ASP A 105 -10.75 6.97 7.82
C ASP A 105 -10.87 6.30 9.20
N TYR A 106 -10.78 4.95 9.24
CA TYR A 106 -10.80 4.19 10.49
C TYR A 106 -9.48 4.29 11.28
N ILE A 107 -8.32 4.19 10.63
CA ILE A 107 -7.01 4.18 11.30
C ILE A 107 -6.44 5.58 11.57
N ALA A 108 -6.81 6.59 10.80
CA ALA A 108 -6.28 7.95 10.89
C ALA A 108 -6.33 8.57 12.31
N PRO A 109 -7.39 8.35 13.15
CA PRO A 109 -7.41 8.84 14.52
C PRO A 109 -6.32 8.26 15.44
N TYR A 110 -5.67 7.17 15.02
CA TYR A 110 -4.60 6.50 15.77
C TYR A 110 -3.19 6.90 15.28
N ASN A 111 -3.11 7.95 14.45
CA ASN A 111 -1.85 8.48 13.92
C ASN A 111 -0.97 7.41 13.25
N PRO A 112 -1.46 6.70 12.22
CA PRO A 112 -0.69 5.67 11.55
C PRO A 112 0.47 6.27 10.75
N TYR A 113 1.60 5.58 10.68
CA TYR A 113 2.64 5.86 9.68
C TYR A 113 2.30 5.18 8.35
N ILE A 114 2.68 5.83 7.25
CA ILE A 114 2.75 5.16 5.95
C ILE A 114 4.14 4.51 5.84
N LEU A 115 4.16 3.21 5.50
CA LEU A 115 5.38 2.43 5.28
C LEU A 115 5.25 1.67 3.97
N THR A 116 5.80 2.24 2.89
CA THR A 116 5.67 1.74 1.52
C THR A 116 7.02 1.48 0.88
N ALA A 117 7.09 0.55 -0.08
CA ALA A 117 8.31 0.29 -0.84
C ALA A 117 8.33 1.15 -2.12
N PRO A 118 9.38 1.94 -2.38
CA PRO A 118 9.49 2.69 -3.62
C PRO A 118 9.94 1.77 -4.76
N MET A 119 9.49 2.03 -5.97
CA MET A 119 10.02 1.40 -7.17
C MET A 119 11.24 2.17 -7.72
N GLY A 120 11.38 3.45 -7.35
CA GLY A 120 12.46 4.35 -7.72
C GLY A 120 12.08 5.80 -7.42
N TYR A 121 12.88 6.75 -7.89
CA TYR A 121 12.74 8.16 -7.54
C TYR A 121 11.39 8.79 -7.95
N GLY A 122 10.87 8.43 -9.15
CA GLY A 122 9.55 8.90 -9.57
C GLY A 122 8.44 8.38 -8.65
N SER A 123 8.56 7.14 -8.18
CA SER A 123 7.58 6.59 -7.24
C SER A 123 7.63 7.25 -5.86
N GLU A 124 8.80 7.65 -5.40
CA GLU A 124 8.93 8.41 -4.13
C GLU A 124 8.18 9.74 -4.20
N ILE A 125 8.40 10.51 -5.28
CA ILE A 125 7.74 11.79 -5.49
C ILE A 125 6.23 11.62 -5.65
N GLY A 126 5.79 10.70 -6.52
CA GLY A 126 4.37 10.54 -6.82
C GLY A 126 3.58 9.96 -5.65
N LYS A 127 4.15 9.01 -4.90
CA LYS A 127 3.51 8.51 -3.67
C LYS A 127 3.37 9.59 -2.61
N GLN A 128 4.39 10.46 -2.44
CA GLN A 128 4.28 11.61 -1.56
C GLN A 128 3.15 12.54 -2.00
N ALA A 129 3.08 12.90 -3.29
CA ALA A 129 2.03 13.76 -3.83
C ALA A 129 0.64 13.15 -3.62
N TRP A 130 0.50 11.84 -3.90
CA TRP A 130 -0.75 11.11 -3.66
C TRP A 130 -1.20 11.18 -2.19
N ILE A 131 -0.26 10.99 -1.24
CA ILE A 131 -0.53 11.07 0.20
C ILE A 131 -0.99 12.46 0.58
N ASP A 132 -0.29 13.50 0.12
CA ASP A 132 -0.58 14.90 0.43
C ASP A 132 -1.97 15.32 -0.07
N GLU A 133 -2.40 14.78 -1.22
CA GLU A 133 -3.70 15.09 -1.81
C GLU A 133 -4.85 14.28 -1.20
N ASN A 134 -4.62 13.01 -0.93
CA ASN A 134 -5.71 12.06 -0.66
C ASN A 134 -5.92 11.75 0.81
N LEU A 135 -4.88 11.82 1.67
CA LEU A 135 -5.00 11.46 3.07
C LEU A 135 -5.41 12.66 3.92
N ASN A 136 -6.65 12.63 4.44
CA ASN A 136 -7.17 13.64 5.35
C ASN A 136 -7.88 12.96 6.54
N PRO A 137 -7.41 13.11 7.80
CA PRO A 137 -6.19 13.86 8.15
C PRO A 137 -4.93 13.24 7.56
N PRO A 138 -3.86 14.04 7.33
CA PRO A 138 -2.59 13.50 6.85
C PRO A 138 -1.95 12.59 7.88
N PRO A 139 -1.09 11.65 7.46
CA PRO A 139 -0.31 10.84 8.39
C PRO A 139 0.64 11.74 9.22
N PRO A 140 1.03 11.32 10.44
CA PRO A 140 2.03 12.06 11.19
C PRO A 140 3.37 12.07 10.44
N GLU A 141 4.14 13.06 10.69
CA GLU A 141 5.41 13.60 10.16
C GLU A 141 6.27 12.77 9.21
N LYS A 142 6.15 11.44 9.10
CA LYS A 142 7.06 10.63 8.27
C LYS A 142 6.34 9.56 7.47
N ILE A 143 6.59 9.63 6.18
CA ILE A 143 6.39 8.52 5.27
C ILE A 143 7.71 7.76 5.23
N TYR A 144 7.67 6.49 5.56
CA TYR A 144 8.82 5.61 5.45
C TYR A 144 8.77 4.89 4.11
N MET A 145 9.82 5.08 3.30
CA MET A 145 9.97 4.40 2.02
C MET A 145 11.09 3.38 2.13
N SER A 146 10.75 2.09 2.21
CA SER A 146 11.74 1.03 2.39
C SER A 146 11.24 -0.32 1.89
N HIS A 147 12.14 -1.11 1.30
CA HIS A 147 11.93 -2.51 1.00
C HIS A 147 12.10 -3.43 2.24
N GLU A 148 12.79 -2.95 3.27
CA GLU A 148 13.10 -3.71 4.49
C GLU A 148 12.15 -3.29 5.62
N LYS A 149 10.82 -3.41 5.39
CA LYS A 149 9.78 -2.95 6.32
C LYS A 149 9.94 -3.51 7.73
N TYR A 150 10.50 -4.70 7.88
CA TYR A 150 10.78 -5.35 9.16
C TYR A 150 11.72 -4.57 10.10
N GLU A 151 12.43 -3.56 9.60
CA GLU A 151 13.29 -2.70 10.45
C GLU A 151 12.48 -1.86 11.45
N TRP A 152 11.20 -1.61 11.15
CA TRP A 152 10.26 -0.93 12.06
C TRP A 152 9.45 -1.88 12.92
N ALA A 153 9.67 -3.21 12.81
CA ALA A 153 8.93 -4.18 13.60
C ALA A 153 9.30 -4.10 15.09
N GLY A 154 8.32 -4.37 15.93
CA GLY A 154 8.49 -4.40 17.39
C GLY A 154 7.20 -4.84 18.09
N PRO A 155 7.24 -5.16 19.39
CA PRO A 155 6.12 -5.82 20.08
C PRO A 155 4.79 -5.07 20.02
N ASN A 156 4.83 -3.74 19.88
CA ASN A 156 3.64 -2.89 19.82
C ASN A 156 3.43 -2.27 18.43
N ASN A 157 4.22 -2.68 17.44
CA ASN A 157 4.12 -2.15 16.07
C ASN A 157 3.28 -3.08 15.21
N ILE A 158 2.25 -2.54 14.59
CA ILE A 158 1.29 -3.24 13.74
C ILE A 158 1.57 -2.86 12.29
N LEU A 159 1.86 -3.85 11.43
CA LEU A 159 1.94 -3.66 9.99
C LEU A 159 0.64 -4.10 9.34
N ILE A 160 0.05 -3.24 8.51
CA ILE A 160 -1.03 -3.57 7.57
C ILE A 160 -0.43 -3.61 6.17
N ASP A 161 -0.39 -4.80 5.56
CA ASP A 161 0.30 -5.02 4.28
C ASP A 161 -0.35 -6.21 3.56
N ASP A 162 -0.50 -6.17 2.25
CA ASP A 162 -1.14 -7.23 1.44
C ASP A 162 -0.15 -8.34 1.04
N PHE A 163 1.13 -8.15 1.31
CA PHE A 163 2.18 -9.04 0.84
C PHE A 163 2.86 -9.83 1.96
N THR A 164 2.74 -11.17 1.88
CA THR A 164 3.32 -12.08 2.90
C THR A 164 4.83 -11.94 3.04
N LYS A 165 5.53 -11.51 1.99
CA LYS A 165 6.97 -11.24 2.02
C LYS A 165 7.35 -10.10 2.99
N ASN A 166 6.39 -9.22 3.31
CA ASN A 166 6.56 -8.14 4.29
C ASN A 166 6.04 -8.57 5.68
N THR A 167 4.87 -9.23 5.72
CA THR A 167 4.24 -9.59 7.00
C THR A 167 4.98 -10.68 7.76
N ILE A 168 5.54 -11.69 7.07
CA ILE A 168 6.29 -12.77 7.73
C ILE A 168 7.55 -12.25 8.43
N PRO A 169 8.48 -11.51 7.78
CA PRO A 169 9.65 -10.96 8.46
C PRO A 169 9.29 -9.98 9.60
N TRP A 170 8.16 -9.28 9.47
CA TRP A 170 7.67 -8.40 10.53
C TRP A 170 7.33 -9.18 11.80
N GLU A 171 6.61 -10.30 11.68
CA GLU A 171 6.27 -11.18 12.80
C GLU A 171 7.53 -11.86 13.39
N GLU A 172 8.49 -12.26 12.55
CA GLU A 172 9.79 -12.81 13.00
C GLU A 172 10.59 -11.83 13.86
N LYS A 173 10.34 -10.52 13.72
CA LYS A 173 10.89 -9.44 14.56
C LYS A 173 9.99 -9.04 15.72
N ASN A 174 9.03 -9.90 16.11
CA ASN A 174 8.05 -9.71 17.17
C ASN A 174 7.07 -8.54 16.93
N GLY A 175 6.88 -8.08 15.70
CA GLY A 175 5.81 -7.17 15.34
C GLY A 175 4.47 -7.91 15.18
N ILE A 176 3.38 -7.16 15.17
CA ILE A 176 2.05 -7.67 14.85
C ILE A 176 1.79 -7.40 13.37
N ALA A 177 1.50 -8.43 12.58
CA ALA A 177 1.18 -8.23 11.17
C ALA A 177 -0.30 -8.52 10.87
N ILE A 178 -0.92 -7.65 10.10
CA ILE A 178 -2.25 -7.84 9.54
C ILE A 178 -2.08 -8.02 8.02
N LEU A 179 -2.09 -9.26 7.54
CA LEU A 179 -2.16 -9.51 6.11
C LEU A 179 -3.50 -8.98 5.61
N HIS A 180 -3.42 -7.90 4.82
CA HIS A 180 -4.57 -7.24 4.23
C HIS A 180 -5.12 -8.08 3.07
N THR A 181 -6.43 -8.24 3.04
CA THR A 181 -7.16 -8.87 1.93
C THR A 181 -8.38 -8.05 1.52
N ASP A 182 -8.94 -7.32 2.48
CA ASP A 182 -9.99 -6.33 2.31
C ASP A 182 -10.07 -5.46 3.58
N ALA A 183 -10.63 -4.26 3.41
CA ALA A 183 -10.72 -3.26 4.48
C ALA A 183 -11.53 -3.75 5.69
N ASN A 184 -12.68 -4.41 5.48
CA ASN A 184 -13.55 -4.84 6.57
C ASN A 184 -12.87 -5.86 7.47
N LYS A 185 -12.15 -6.84 6.90
CA LYS A 185 -11.40 -7.84 7.68
C LYS A 185 -10.23 -7.20 8.43
N THR A 186 -9.56 -6.23 7.81
CA THR A 186 -8.47 -5.50 8.46
C THR A 186 -8.99 -4.69 9.65
N ILE A 187 -10.09 -3.95 9.48
CA ILE A 187 -10.75 -3.21 10.55
C ILE A 187 -11.20 -4.16 11.68
N GLN A 188 -11.78 -5.32 11.33
CA GLN A 188 -12.17 -6.30 12.35
C GLN A 188 -10.97 -6.79 13.19
N LYS A 189 -9.83 -7.08 12.54
CA LYS A 189 -8.60 -7.48 13.27
C LYS A 189 -8.08 -6.37 14.17
N LEU A 190 -8.16 -5.10 13.73
CA LEU A 190 -7.79 -3.96 14.57
C LEU A 190 -8.73 -3.83 15.78
N GLN A 191 -10.05 -4.03 15.57
CA GLN A 191 -11.02 -4.04 16.68
C GLN A 191 -10.73 -5.16 17.70
N ASP A 192 -10.32 -6.34 17.23
CA ASP A 192 -9.95 -7.46 18.12
C ASP A 192 -8.69 -7.14 18.93
N LEU A 193 -7.81 -6.23 18.44
CA LEU A 193 -6.65 -5.68 19.16
C LEU A 193 -7.00 -4.52 20.09
N GLY A 194 -8.25 -4.00 20.04
CA GLY A 194 -8.74 -2.95 20.93
C GLY A 194 -8.81 -1.54 20.32
N PHE A 195 -8.63 -1.39 19.02
CA PHE A 195 -8.81 -0.13 18.29
C PHE A 195 -10.27 0.26 18.09
#